data_470ba5c1d3ba01a778a5674e371e592a
#
_entry.id   470ba5c1d3ba01a778a5674e371e592a
#
_cell.length_a   1.000
_cell.length_b   1.000
_cell.length_c   1.000
_cell.angle_alpha   90.00
_cell.angle_beta   90.00
_cell.angle_gamma   90.00
#
_symmetry.space_group_name_H-M   'P 1'
#
loop_
_entity.id
_entity.type
_entity.pdbx_description
1 polymer ?
#
loop_
_entity_poly.entity_id
_entity_poly.type
_entity_poly.pdbx_seq_one_letter_code
_entity_poly.pdbx_strand_id
1 'polypeptide(L)' 'MTVVPFPPVLNLNDVPGMLRVLAEQIESGDYGTAVGLTYAFNTSEGDVFCNSFGPINQLEAVGMLTMAANMLALGDE' A
#
# COMPACT_ATOMS: atom_id res chain seq x y z
N MET A 1 3.79 8.04 12.09
CA MET A 1 2.98 7.68 10.92
C MET A 1 1.90 6.70 11.33
N THR A 2 0.75 6.79 10.73
CA THR A 2 -0.42 6.02 11.14
C THR A 2 -0.83 5.05 10.04
N VAL A 3 -1.19 3.84 10.43
CA VAL A 3 -1.79 2.88 9.52
C VAL A 3 -3.31 3.03 9.61
N VAL A 4 -3.94 3.29 8.47
CA VAL A 4 -5.40 3.45 8.40
C VAL A 4 -6.00 2.11 8.00
N PRO A 5 -6.83 1.49 8.83
CA PRO A 5 -7.40 0.18 8.49
C PRO A 5 -8.53 0.30 7.48
N PHE A 6 -8.74 -0.77 6.73
CA PHE A 6 -9.88 -0.86 5.84
C PHE A 6 -11.16 -1.08 6.65
N PRO A 7 -12.33 -0.66 6.13
CA PRO A 7 -13.59 -0.95 6.77
C PRO A 7 -13.80 -2.45 6.95
N PRO A 8 -14.38 -2.88 8.07
CA PRO A 8 -14.51 -4.33 8.36
C PRO A 8 -15.48 -5.08 7.46
N VAL A 9 -16.33 -4.35 6.71
CA VAL A 9 -17.28 -4.98 5.81
C VAL A 9 -16.67 -5.49 4.52
N LEU A 10 -15.40 -5.17 4.26
CA LEU A 10 -14.75 -5.52 3.00
C LEU A 10 -14.09 -6.87 3.09
N ASN A 11 -14.08 -7.57 1.96
CA ASN A 11 -13.45 -8.89 1.86
C ASN A 11 -11.96 -8.72 1.60
N LEU A 12 -11.15 -8.98 2.60
CA LEU A 12 -9.69 -8.82 2.50
C LEU A 12 -9.04 -9.83 1.57
N ASN A 13 -9.76 -10.88 1.19
CA ASN A 13 -9.24 -11.87 0.25
C ASN A 13 -9.43 -11.46 -1.20
N ASP A 14 -10.22 -10.44 -1.45
CA ASP A 14 -10.45 -9.93 -2.79
C ASP A 14 -9.47 -8.78 -3.05
N VAL A 15 -8.24 -9.14 -3.46
CA VAL A 15 -7.17 -8.16 -3.64
C VAL A 15 -7.55 -7.07 -4.65
N PRO A 16 -8.05 -7.40 -5.85
CA PRO A 16 -8.43 -6.32 -6.79
C PRO A 16 -9.52 -5.41 -6.23
N GLY A 17 -10.51 -5.98 -5.55
CA GLY A 17 -11.57 -5.18 -4.94
C GLY A 17 -11.04 -4.27 -3.86
N MET A 18 -10.14 -4.76 -3.03
CA MET A 18 -9.52 -3.94 -1.98
C MET A 18 -8.68 -2.82 -2.57
N LEU A 19 -8.00 -3.08 -3.70
CA LEU A 19 -7.24 -2.04 -4.37
C LEU A 19 -8.15 -0.94 -4.90
N ARG A 20 -9.33 -1.29 -5.41
CA ARG A 20 -10.29 -0.28 -5.87
C ARG A 20 -10.76 0.59 -4.72
N VAL A 21 -11.00 0.00 -3.55
CA VAL A 21 -11.39 0.75 -2.37
C VAL A 21 -10.27 1.70 -1.94
N LEU A 22 -9.03 1.22 -1.93
CA LEU A 22 -7.89 2.07 -1.60
C LEU A 22 -7.79 3.24 -2.57
N ALA A 23 -7.96 2.96 -3.87
CA ALA A 23 -7.91 4.01 -4.89
C ALA A 23 -8.96 5.07 -4.62
N GLU A 24 -10.19 4.66 -4.27
CA GLU A 24 -11.25 5.60 -3.96
C GLU A 24 -10.94 6.42 -2.72
N GLN A 25 -10.37 5.80 -1.70
CA GLN A 25 -9.99 6.51 -0.48
C GLN A 25 -8.89 7.54 -0.74
N ILE A 26 -7.93 7.19 -1.58
CA ILE A 26 -6.87 8.13 -1.95
C ILE A 26 -7.48 9.29 -2.74
N GLU A 27 -8.37 8.97 -3.69
CA GLU A 27 -8.98 9.97 -4.54
C GLU A 27 -9.86 10.93 -3.75
N SER A 28 -10.55 10.41 -2.74
CA SER A 28 -11.43 11.25 -1.91
C SER A 28 -10.67 12.16 -0.95
N GLY A 29 -9.39 11.93 -0.78
CA GLY A 29 -8.56 12.76 0.11
C GLY A 29 -8.51 12.28 1.54
N ASP A 30 -8.99 11.07 1.84
CA ASP A 30 -9.00 10.55 3.21
C ASP A 30 -7.60 10.51 3.83
N TYR A 31 -6.58 10.36 3.00
CA TYR A 31 -5.20 10.30 3.47
C TYR A 31 -4.40 11.57 3.14
N GLY A 32 -5.08 12.59 2.62
CA GLY A 32 -4.40 13.75 2.06
C GLY A 32 -4.07 13.51 0.59
N THR A 33 -3.17 14.30 0.03
CA THR A 33 -2.77 14.16 -1.36
C THR A 33 -1.63 13.15 -1.48
N ALA A 34 -1.89 12.06 -2.16
CA ALA A 34 -0.87 11.05 -2.41
C ALA A 34 -0.02 11.49 -3.60
N VAL A 35 1.30 11.46 -3.46
CA VAL A 35 2.22 11.86 -4.52
C VAL A 35 3.03 10.69 -5.05
N GLY A 36 3.06 9.57 -4.33
CA GLY A 36 3.77 8.39 -4.79
C GLY A 36 3.24 7.14 -4.12
N LEU A 37 3.41 6.02 -4.79
CA LEU A 37 2.97 4.74 -4.26
C LEU A 37 3.99 3.67 -4.65
N THR A 38 4.37 2.85 -3.68
CA THR A 38 5.15 1.65 -3.94
C THR A 38 4.34 0.45 -3.46
N TYR A 39 4.51 -0.67 -4.15
CA TYR A 39 3.74 -1.86 -3.80
C TYR A 39 4.56 -3.11 -4.01
N ALA A 40 4.17 -4.16 -3.30
CA ALA A 40 4.65 -5.50 -3.52
C ALA A 40 3.47 -6.44 -3.32
N PHE A 41 3.37 -7.46 -4.16
CA PHE A 41 2.34 -8.46 -3.98
C PHE A 41 2.87 -9.82 -4.40
N ASN A 42 2.26 -10.86 -3.89
CA ASN A 42 2.62 -12.23 -4.23
C ASN A 42 1.48 -12.91 -4.96
N THR A 43 1.82 -13.91 -5.74
CA THR A 43 0.83 -14.68 -6.49
C THR A 43 0.74 -16.09 -5.93
N SER A 44 -0.31 -16.80 -6.35
CA SER A 44 -0.50 -18.19 -5.94
C SER A 44 0.63 -19.10 -6.40
N GLU A 45 1.42 -18.65 -7.37
CA GLU A 45 2.55 -19.43 -7.88
C GLU A 45 3.85 -19.13 -7.16
N GLY A 46 3.81 -18.26 -6.17
CA GLY A 46 4.98 -17.96 -5.37
C GLY A 46 5.83 -16.82 -5.86
N ASP A 47 5.42 -16.16 -6.93
CA ASP A 47 6.16 -15.00 -7.43
C ASP A 47 5.83 -13.76 -6.63
N VAL A 48 6.80 -12.86 -6.54
CA VAL A 48 6.62 -11.55 -5.91
C VAL A 48 6.90 -10.47 -6.95
N PHE A 49 5.97 -9.54 -7.07
CA PHE A 49 6.10 -8.41 -7.99
C PHE A 49 6.08 -7.13 -7.19
N CYS A 50 6.88 -6.15 -7.62
CA CYS A 50 6.89 -4.84 -6.98
C CYS A 50 7.15 -3.76 -8.02
N ASN A 51 6.66 -2.57 -7.72
CA ASN A 51 6.89 -1.42 -8.59
C ASN A 51 6.42 -0.16 -7.84
N SER A 52 6.47 0.96 -8.53
CA SER A 52 6.06 2.23 -7.94
C SER A 52 5.46 3.14 -9.00
N PHE A 53 4.63 4.06 -8.53
CA PHE A 53 4.03 5.11 -9.37
C PHE A 53 4.34 6.47 -8.77
N GLY A 54 4.26 7.48 -9.60
CA GLY A 54 4.41 8.86 -9.17
C GLY A 54 5.83 9.35 -9.35
N PRO A 55 6.08 10.63 -9.05
CA PRO A 55 7.40 11.23 -9.26
C PRO A 55 8.37 10.86 -8.14
N ILE A 56 8.63 9.57 -7.98
CA ILE A 56 9.58 9.07 -6.99
C ILE A 56 10.65 8.26 -7.72
N ASN A 57 11.87 8.34 -7.23
CA ASN A 57 12.95 7.58 -7.81
C ASN A 57 13.08 6.23 -7.10
N GLN A 58 13.97 5.39 -7.64
CA GLN A 58 14.14 4.04 -7.12
C GLN A 58 14.60 4.03 -5.66
N LEU A 59 15.48 4.96 -5.30
CA LEU A 59 15.98 5.05 -3.93
C LEU A 59 14.86 5.41 -2.95
N GLU A 60 13.99 6.34 -3.36
CA GLU A 60 12.84 6.71 -2.54
C GLU A 60 11.87 5.53 -2.38
N ALA A 61 11.66 4.78 -3.46
CA ALA A 61 10.79 3.61 -3.40
C ALA A 61 11.32 2.57 -2.43
N VAL A 62 12.62 2.31 -2.44
CA VAL A 62 13.26 1.40 -1.50
C VAL A 62 13.06 1.90 -0.07
N GLY A 63 13.26 3.19 0.16
CA GLY A 63 13.08 3.78 1.48
C GLY A 63 11.64 3.64 1.98
N MET A 64 10.67 3.86 1.11
CA MET A 64 9.26 3.72 1.47
C MET A 64 8.93 2.28 1.84
N LEU A 65 9.41 1.31 1.05
CA LEU A 65 9.16 -0.10 1.34
C LEU A 65 9.83 -0.54 2.63
N THR A 66 11.04 -0.05 2.90
CA THR A 66 11.75 -0.35 4.13
C THR A 66 11.00 0.20 5.34
N MET A 67 10.53 1.44 5.25
CA MET A 67 9.75 2.05 6.32
C MET A 67 8.46 1.25 6.57
N ALA A 68 7.76 0.87 5.50
CA ALA A 68 6.54 0.09 5.61
C ALA A 68 6.81 -1.25 6.27
N ALA A 69 7.91 -1.91 5.91
CA ALA A 69 8.28 -3.18 6.51
C ALA A 69 8.49 -3.03 8.02
N ASN A 70 9.17 -1.96 8.43
CA ASN A 70 9.39 -1.69 9.84
C ASN A 70 8.08 -1.44 10.58
N MET A 71 7.18 -0.69 9.98
CA MET A 71 5.88 -0.42 10.58
C MET A 71 5.08 -1.69 10.79
N LEU A 72 5.06 -2.57 9.79
CA LEU A 72 4.36 -3.84 9.90
C LEU A 72 4.98 -4.74 10.96
N ALA A 73 6.31 -4.76 11.02
CA ALA A 73 7.02 -5.61 11.99
C ALA A 73 6.78 -5.15 13.41
N LEU A 74 6.62 -3.83 13.62
CA LEU A 74 6.37 -3.27 14.96
C LEU A 74 4.91 -3.32 15.35
N GLY A 75 4.02 -3.74 14.45
CA GLY A 75 2.61 -3.83 14.75
C GLY A 75 1.92 -2.51 14.71
N ASP A 76 2.49 -1.49 14.17
CA ASP A 76 1.89 -0.27 13.96
C ASP A 76 1.59 0.57 15.01
N GLU A 77 1.34 1.20 15.25
CA GLU A 77 0.86 1.94 15.94
C GLU A 77 0.94 3.03 15.81
#